data_7206aef32d469341a18dbf259940f916
#
_entry.id   7206aef32d469341a18dbf259940f916
#
_cell.length_a   1.000
_cell.length_b   1.000
_cell.length_c   1.000
_cell.angle_alpha   90.00
_cell.angle_beta   90.00
_cell.angle_gamma   90.00
#
_symmetry.space_group_name_H-M   'P 1'
#
loop_
_entity.id
_entity.type
_entity.pdbx_description
1 polymer ?
#
loop_
_entity_poly.entity_id
_entity_poly.type
_entity_poly.pdbx_seq_one_letter_code
_entity_poly.pdbx_strand_id
1 'polypeptide(L)'
;MPYRMRGVEQVARELVENDEPYAVFIDNNLGSRPDYLRALCRALGPLEKIWSAAVSIDVTDDPSLVREMALGGCTGVFVGLESLNNRNIVDSHKKSPATADYARRVRVFHDNGIQVNGSFVLGFDHDAPDVFERTVEWIEENRLECATFHILTPYPGTPLFAEMEGAGRILHTDWSCYDTGHVVFRPRHMSPEQLAEGYAWCYERLFSHASIWRRRPADWRAVPAYLLMSYLYKRSNGLWHWLIHYNLTAAAWGPLVDWTRRRHLAFRRRLAQREPEVTERAAAVVAPGV
;
A
#
# COMPACT_ATOMS: atom_id res chain seq x y z
N MET A 1 -2.18 24.58 8.21
CA MET A 1 -1.15 25.09 7.27
C MET A 1 -1.64 24.84 5.86
N PRO A 2 -1.40 25.74 4.90
CA PRO A 2 -1.75 25.47 3.51
C PRO A 2 -0.93 24.28 2.96
N TYR A 3 -1.58 23.46 2.15
CA TYR A 3 -0.93 22.34 1.47
C TYR A 3 0.11 22.87 0.47
N ARG A 4 1.35 22.45 0.58
CA ARG A 4 2.46 22.90 -0.29
C ARG A 4 2.77 21.79 -1.30
N MET A 5 2.83 22.16 -2.57
CA MET A 5 3.21 21.27 -3.68
C MET A 5 4.42 21.84 -4.42
N ARG A 6 5.28 20.95 -4.89
CA ARG A 6 6.34 21.31 -5.85
C ARG A 6 5.74 21.43 -7.25
N GLY A 7 6.32 22.30 -8.09
CA GLY A 7 5.92 22.37 -9.50
C GLY A 7 6.21 21.06 -10.23
N VAL A 8 5.29 20.63 -11.10
CA VAL A 8 5.40 19.37 -11.86
C VAL A 8 6.67 19.34 -12.70
N GLU A 9 7.02 20.48 -13.36
CA GLU A 9 8.22 20.62 -14.20
C GLU A 9 9.50 20.49 -13.37
N GLN A 10 9.48 20.99 -12.12
CA GLN A 10 10.60 20.85 -11.21
C GLN A 10 10.82 19.40 -10.81
N VAL A 11 9.76 18.66 -10.48
CA VAL A 11 9.82 17.23 -10.14
C VAL A 11 10.30 16.42 -11.35
N ALA A 12 9.75 16.68 -12.53
CA ALA A 12 10.17 16.01 -13.76
C ALA A 12 11.65 16.24 -14.09
N ARG A 13 12.13 17.48 -13.93
CA ARG A 13 13.54 17.83 -14.15
C ARG A 13 14.46 17.09 -13.17
N GLU A 14 14.12 17.05 -11.90
CA GLU A 14 14.89 16.30 -10.89
C GLU A 14 15.02 14.82 -11.24
N LEU A 15 13.93 14.22 -11.73
CA LEU A 15 13.96 12.83 -12.19
C LEU A 15 14.76 12.62 -13.48
N VAL A 16 14.86 13.64 -14.35
CA VAL A 16 15.75 13.58 -15.52
C VAL A 16 17.20 13.65 -15.09
N GLU A 17 17.54 14.58 -14.18
CA GLU A 17 18.88 14.77 -13.64
C GLU A 17 19.37 13.56 -12.84
N ASN A 18 18.44 12.88 -12.15
CA ASN A 18 18.69 11.60 -11.50
C ASN A 18 18.47 10.46 -12.50
N ASP A 19 19.55 9.85 -12.98
CA ASP A 19 19.51 8.80 -14.03
C ASP A 19 18.95 7.44 -13.54
N GLU A 20 18.53 7.35 -12.29
CA GLU A 20 17.94 6.11 -11.74
C GLU A 20 16.62 5.75 -12.44
N PRO A 21 16.42 4.47 -12.83
CA PRO A 21 15.23 4.03 -13.55
C PRO A 21 13.97 3.94 -12.70
N TYR A 22 14.10 4.02 -11.37
CA TYR A 22 13.03 3.87 -10.40
C TYR A 22 13.03 5.02 -9.40
N ALA A 23 11.83 5.49 -9.06
CA ALA A 23 11.61 6.53 -8.05
C ALA A 23 10.54 6.12 -7.03
N VAL A 24 10.70 6.56 -5.79
CA VAL A 24 9.67 6.47 -4.75
C VAL A 24 9.25 7.87 -4.36
N PHE A 25 7.97 8.18 -4.52
CA PHE A 25 7.40 9.44 -4.01
C PHE A 25 7.03 9.24 -2.53
N ILE A 26 7.76 9.94 -1.66
CA ILE A 26 7.56 9.87 -0.20
C ILE A 26 6.63 11.01 0.22
N ASP A 27 5.40 10.95 -0.26
CA ASP A 27 4.31 11.82 0.14
C ASP A 27 3.33 11.05 1.04
N ASN A 28 2.65 11.74 1.95
CA ASN A 28 1.62 11.08 2.77
C ASN A 28 0.43 10.60 1.91
N ASN A 29 0.10 11.34 0.85
CA ASN A 29 -0.93 10.98 -0.12
C ASN A 29 -0.73 11.78 -1.40
N LEU A 30 -0.07 11.18 -2.39
CA LEU A 30 0.16 11.79 -3.70
C LEU A 30 -1.15 12.00 -4.47
N GLY A 31 -2.20 11.20 -4.15
CA GLY A 31 -3.53 11.28 -4.77
C GLY A 31 -4.43 12.40 -4.22
N SER A 32 -4.00 13.16 -3.20
CA SER A 32 -4.83 14.18 -2.55
C SER A 32 -5.30 15.32 -3.48
N ARG A 33 -4.64 15.53 -4.60
CA ARG A 33 -4.95 16.52 -5.65
C ARG A 33 -4.96 15.82 -7.01
N PRO A 34 -6.10 15.32 -7.48
CA PRO A 34 -6.21 14.58 -8.74
C PRO A 34 -5.63 15.32 -9.95
N ASP A 35 -5.88 16.63 -10.07
CA ASP A 35 -5.36 17.44 -11.18
C ASP A 35 -3.84 17.51 -11.20
N TYR A 36 -3.22 17.66 -10.01
CA TYR A 36 -1.77 17.63 -9.87
C TYR A 36 -1.21 16.25 -10.24
N LEU A 37 -1.82 15.18 -9.74
CA LEU A 37 -1.38 13.81 -10.04
C LEU A 37 -1.49 13.52 -11.54
N ARG A 38 -2.56 13.95 -12.22
CA ARG A 38 -2.68 13.85 -13.67
C ARG A 38 -1.57 14.59 -14.40
N ALA A 39 -1.31 15.84 -14.04
CA ALA A 39 -0.25 16.63 -14.65
C ALA A 39 1.12 15.96 -14.44
N LEU A 40 1.39 15.45 -13.23
CA LEU A 40 2.59 14.72 -12.90
C LEU A 40 2.74 13.45 -13.77
N CYS A 41 1.69 12.62 -13.86
CA CYS A 41 1.71 11.40 -14.68
C CYS A 41 2.02 11.69 -16.15
N ARG A 42 1.43 12.77 -16.70
CA ARG A 42 1.70 13.20 -18.09
C ARG A 42 3.16 13.64 -18.28
N ALA A 43 3.71 14.36 -17.31
CA ALA A 43 5.11 14.79 -17.37
C ALA A 43 6.10 13.63 -17.21
N LEU A 44 5.75 12.62 -16.40
CA LEU A 44 6.60 11.45 -16.15
C LEU A 44 6.53 10.40 -17.28
N GLY A 45 5.41 10.32 -18.00
CA GLY A 45 5.21 9.34 -19.05
C GLY A 45 6.36 9.24 -20.06
N PRO A 46 6.83 10.36 -20.64
CA PRO A 46 7.94 10.38 -21.62
C PRO A 46 9.29 9.95 -21.03
N LEU A 47 9.49 10.04 -19.72
CA LEU A 47 10.77 9.71 -19.07
C LEU A 47 11.02 8.20 -19.00
N GLU A 48 10.01 7.38 -19.30
CA GLU A 48 10.10 5.91 -19.26
C GLU A 48 10.64 5.34 -17.94
N LYS A 49 10.55 6.10 -16.86
CA LYS A 49 10.88 5.65 -15.50
C LYS A 49 9.69 4.92 -14.89
N ILE A 50 9.96 4.05 -13.92
CA ILE A 50 8.94 3.45 -13.09
C ILE A 50 8.95 4.07 -11.70
N TRP A 51 7.80 4.10 -11.05
CA TRP A 51 7.69 4.72 -9.73
C TRP A 51 6.62 4.08 -8.86
N SER A 52 6.71 4.33 -7.56
CA SER A 52 5.68 4.01 -6.58
C SER A 52 5.42 5.18 -5.65
N ALA A 53 4.24 5.20 -5.03
CA ALA A 53 3.84 6.25 -4.10
C ALA A 53 2.82 5.77 -3.08
N ALA A 54 2.67 6.50 -1.97
CA ALA A 54 1.52 6.37 -1.10
C ALA A 54 0.34 7.15 -1.66
N VAL A 55 -0.81 6.50 -1.74
CA VAL A 55 -2.08 7.09 -2.18
C VAL A 55 -3.23 6.61 -1.29
N SER A 56 -4.25 7.44 -1.15
CA SER A 56 -5.51 7.01 -0.55
C SER A 56 -6.30 6.12 -1.54
N ILE A 57 -7.04 5.14 -1.03
CA ILE A 57 -7.78 4.20 -1.88
C ILE A 57 -8.89 4.87 -2.70
N ASP A 58 -9.36 6.05 -2.29
CA ASP A 58 -10.36 6.86 -3.00
C ASP A 58 -9.88 7.37 -4.38
N VAL A 59 -8.58 7.34 -4.66
CA VAL A 59 -8.06 7.61 -6.02
C VAL A 59 -8.71 6.70 -7.06
N THR A 60 -9.19 5.53 -6.67
CA THR A 60 -9.89 4.56 -7.53
C THR A 60 -11.34 4.96 -7.86
N ASP A 61 -11.88 6.03 -7.26
CA ASP A 61 -13.17 6.61 -7.65
C ASP A 61 -13.11 7.17 -9.07
N ASP A 62 -11.89 7.48 -9.53
CA ASP A 62 -11.61 7.84 -10.90
C ASP A 62 -10.69 6.80 -11.58
N PRO A 63 -11.24 5.73 -12.19
CA PRO A 63 -10.45 4.72 -12.88
C PRO A 63 -9.57 5.27 -14.01
N SER A 64 -9.97 6.41 -14.60
CA SER A 64 -9.17 7.08 -15.64
C SER A 64 -7.87 7.64 -15.06
N LEU A 65 -7.90 8.17 -13.83
CA LEU A 65 -6.72 8.63 -13.12
C LEU A 65 -5.77 7.46 -12.81
N VAL A 66 -6.29 6.32 -12.35
CA VAL A 66 -5.47 5.12 -12.10
C VAL A 66 -4.82 4.62 -13.39
N ARG A 67 -5.55 4.69 -14.52
CA ARG A 67 -4.98 4.39 -15.84
C ARG A 67 -3.86 5.38 -16.22
N GLU A 68 -4.05 6.68 -15.98
CA GLU A 68 -3.01 7.69 -16.22
C GLU A 68 -1.79 7.47 -15.32
N MET A 69 -1.97 7.05 -14.06
CA MET A 69 -0.86 6.64 -13.19
C MET A 69 -0.04 5.51 -13.82
N ALA A 70 -0.70 4.44 -14.29
CA ALA A 70 -0.02 3.33 -14.95
C ALA A 70 0.72 3.78 -16.23
N LEU A 71 0.09 4.61 -17.06
CA LEU A 71 0.71 5.19 -18.25
C LEU A 71 1.85 6.14 -17.91
N GLY A 72 1.79 6.82 -16.77
CA GLY A 72 2.84 7.68 -16.22
C GLY A 72 4.02 6.92 -15.60
N GLY A 73 3.94 5.58 -15.50
CA GLY A 73 5.03 4.75 -14.97
C GLY A 73 4.80 4.19 -13.57
N CYS A 74 3.62 4.41 -12.96
CA CYS A 74 3.30 3.81 -11.66
C CYS A 74 3.27 2.29 -11.75
N THR A 75 4.05 1.61 -10.91
CA THR A 75 4.09 0.14 -10.81
C THR A 75 3.60 -0.38 -9.48
N GLY A 76 3.47 0.47 -8.48
CA GLY A 76 3.02 0.07 -7.17
C GLY A 76 2.51 1.24 -6.33
N VAL A 77 1.56 0.95 -5.46
CA VAL A 77 1.02 1.92 -4.50
C VAL A 77 1.04 1.35 -3.09
N PHE A 78 1.31 2.21 -2.13
CA PHE A 78 1.07 1.97 -0.71
C PHE A 78 -0.28 2.59 -0.35
N VAL A 79 -1.19 1.78 0.19
CA VAL A 79 -2.57 2.17 0.46
C VAL A 79 -2.92 1.89 1.92
N GLY A 80 -3.25 2.92 2.68
CA GLY A 80 -3.80 2.76 4.03
C GLY A 80 -5.24 2.26 3.99
N LEU A 81 -5.43 0.96 4.23
CA LEU A 81 -6.76 0.32 4.38
C LEU A 81 -7.23 0.37 5.84
N GLU A 82 -6.31 0.40 6.76
CA GLU A 82 -6.41 0.48 8.21
C GLU A 82 -7.16 -0.70 8.82
N SER A 83 -8.45 -0.87 8.55
CA SER A 83 -9.26 -1.95 9.10
C SER A 83 -10.28 -2.46 8.07
N LEU A 84 -10.59 -3.74 8.14
CA LEU A 84 -11.70 -4.35 7.40
C LEU A 84 -13.04 -4.25 8.16
N ASN A 85 -13.01 -3.70 9.38
CA ASN A 85 -14.21 -3.44 10.16
C ASN A 85 -14.65 -1.98 9.97
N ASN A 86 -15.81 -1.79 9.37
CA ASN A 86 -16.35 -0.47 9.08
C ASN A 86 -16.55 0.40 10.33
N ARG A 87 -16.85 -0.21 11.49
CA ARG A 87 -16.98 0.50 12.77
C ARG A 87 -15.67 1.16 13.18
N ASN A 88 -14.55 0.46 13.06
CA ASN A 88 -13.22 1.01 13.35
C ASN A 88 -12.91 2.22 12.47
N ILE A 89 -13.28 2.17 11.17
CA ILE A 89 -13.06 3.26 10.23
C ILE A 89 -13.89 4.50 10.62
N VAL A 90 -15.15 4.29 10.99
CA VAL A 90 -16.05 5.38 11.43
C VAL A 90 -15.52 6.02 12.71
N ASP A 91 -15.15 5.22 13.71
CA ASP A 91 -14.68 5.72 15.00
C ASP A 91 -13.31 6.42 14.89
N SER A 92 -12.49 6.04 13.92
CA SER A 92 -11.23 6.74 13.63
C SER A 92 -11.41 8.08 12.92
N HIS A 93 -12.65 8.50 12.65
CA HIS A 93 -13.00 9.73 11.90
C HIS A 93 -12.31 9.81 10.52
N LYS A 94 -11.83 8.70 9.97
CA LYS A 94 -11.23 8.66 8.65
C LYS A 94 -12.31 8.70 7.58
N LYS A 95 -12.21 9.67 6.68
CA LYS A 95 -13.01 9.69 5.45
C LYS A 95 -12.49 8.60 4.52
N SER A 96 -13.02 7.40 4.63
CA SER A 96 -12.66 6.27 3.79
C SER A 96 -13.93 5.67 3.18
N PRO A 97 -13.85 5.09 1.97
CA PRO A 97 -14.94 4.29 1.42
C PRO A 97 -15.34 3.15 2.34
N ALA A 98 -16.55 2.63 2.16
CA ALA A 98 -16.99 1.44 2.89
C ALA A 98 -16.01 0.28 2.65
N THR A 99 -15.69 -0.46 3.71
CA THR A 99 -14.73 -1.59 3.64
C THR A 99 -15.20 -2.68 2.65
N ALA A 100 -16.50 -2.81 2.44
CA ALA A 100 -17.10 -3.70 1.43
C ALA A 100 -16.61 -3.39 -0.02
N ASP A 101 -16.20 -2.15 -0.29
CA ASP A 101 -15.72 -1.73 -1.61
C ASP A 101 -14.21 -1.98 -1.83
N TYR A 102 -13.46 -2.28 -0.79
CA TYR A 102 -12.00 -2.39 -0.89
C TYR A 102 -11.54 -3.41 -1.92
N ALA A 103 -12.19 -4.56 -1.99
CA ALA A 103 -11.86 -5.61 -2.96
C ALA A 103 -12.04 -5.13 -4.41
N ARG A 104 -13.11 -4.37 -4.71
CA ARG A 104 -13.35 -3.78 -6.03
C ARG A 104 -12.27 -2.74 -6.35
N ARG A 105 -11.93 -1.91 -5.39
CA ARG A 105 -10.93 -0.84 -5.54
C ARG A 105 -9.52 -1.39 -5.78
N VAL A 106 -9.14 -2.45 -5.08
CA VAL A 106 -7.87 -3.17 -5.32
C VAL A 106 -7.83 -3.71 -6.75
N ARG A 107 -8.94 -4.26 -7.26
CA ARG A 107 -8.99 -4.72 -8.65
C ARG A 107 -8.74 -3.61 -9.67
N VAL A 108 -9.19 -2.38 -9.40
CA VAL A 108 -8.91 -1.23 -10.29
C VAL A 108 -7.39 -1.00 -10.45
N PHE A 109 -6.61 -1.13 -9.38
CA PHE A 109 -5.14 -1.06 -9.48
C PHE A 109 -4.58 -2.25 -10.27
N HIS A 110 -5.00 -3.48 -9.94
CA HIS A 110 -4.51 -4.69 -10.62
C HIS A 110 -4.82 -4.71 -12.11
N ASP A 111 -6.02 -4.26 -12.52
CA ASP A 111 -6.42 -4.15 -13.93
C ASP A 111 -5.54 -3.17 -14.72
N ASN A 112 -4.97 -2.19 -14.03
CA ASN A 112 -4.00 -1.26 -14.57
C ASN A 112 -2.53 -1.68 -14.34
N GLY A 113 -2.29 -2.90 -13.86
CA GLY A 113 -0.94 -3.45 -13.65
C GLY A 113 -0.16 -2.78 -12.52
N ILE A 114 -0.85 -2.13 -11.59
CA ILE A 114 -0.29 -1.48 -10.41
C ILE A 114 -0.41 -2.45 -9.23
N GLN A 115 0.72 -2.75 -8.58
CA GLN A 115 0.79 -3.58 -7.38
C GLN A 115 0.30 -2.81 -6.16
N VAL A 116 -0.32 -3.51 -5.21
CA VAL A 116 -0.84 -2.90 -3.98
C VAL A 116 -0.10 -3.44 -2.76
N ASN A 117 0.50 -2.52 -2.00
CA ASN A 117 0.92 -2.77 -0.62
C ASN A 117 -0.15 -2.17 0.30
N GLY A 118 -0.95 -3.02 0.92
CA GLY A 118 -2.00 -2.61 1.86
C GLY A 118 -1.44 -2.42 3.28
N SER A 119 -1.75 -1.29 3.91
CA SER A 119 -1.43 -1.05 5.33
C SER A 119 -2.65 -1.30 6.20
N PHE A 120 -2.47 -2.10 7.25
CA PHE A 120 -3.51 -2.47 8.20
C PHE A 120 -3.07 -2.14 9.63
N VAL A 121 -3.99 -1.63 10.41
CA VAL A 121 -3.81 -1.35 11.85
C VAL A 121 -4.65 -2.35 12.63
N LEU A 122 -4.06 -2.94 13.65
CA LEU A 122 -4.64 -3.97 14.51
C LEU A 122 -4.77 -3.43 15.94
N GLY A 123 -5.81 -3.84 16.64
CA GLY A 123 -6.05 -3.46 18.03
C GLY A 123 -7.02 -2.31 18.20
N PHE A 124 -7.84 -1.99 17.20
CA PHE A 124 -8.98 -1.09 17.38
C PHE A 124 -10.00 -1.64 18.37
N ASP A 125 -10.84 -0.77 18.89
CA ASP A 125 -11.81 -1.10 19.93
C ASP A 125 -12.90 -2.10 19.52
N HIS A 126 -13.10 -2.34 18.23
CA HIS A 126 -14.00 -3.36 17.71
C HIS A 126 -13.27 -4.59 17.16
N ASP A 127 -11.97 -4.72 17.40
CA ASP A 127 -11.20 -5.90 17.00
C ASP A 127 -11.29 -6.96 18.10
N ALA A 128 -11.63 -8.19 17.69
CA ALA A 128 -11.52 -9.40 18.50
C ALA A 128 -10.40 -10.30 17.92
N PRO A 129 -10.00 -11.38 18.61
CA PRO A 129 -8.88 -12.22 18.15
C PRO A 129 -8.98 -12.79 16.74
N ASP A 130 -10.19 -12.87 16.18
CA ASP A 130 -10.41 -13.31 14.79
C ASP A 130 -9.96 -12.28 13.73
N VAL A 131 -9.65 -11.04 14.14
CA VAL A 131 -9.22 -9.97 13.23
C VAL A 131 -7.96 -10.36 12.45
N PHE A 132 -7.05 -11.07 13.07
CA PHE A 132 -5.77 -11.47 12.47
C PHE A 132 -6.00 -12.40 11.28
N GLU A 133 -6.74 -13.48 11.49
CA GLU A 133 -7.05 -14.46 10.45
C GLU A 133 -7.85 -13.83 9.32
N ARG A 134 -8.94 -13.14 9.64
CA ARG A 134 -9.78 -12.45 8.65
C ARG A 134 -9.01 -11.45 7.80
N THR A 135 -8.07 -10.72 8.41
CA THR A 135 -7.27 -9.74 7.66
C THR A 135 -6.32 -10.44 6.69
N VAL A 136 -5.63 -11.49 7.13
CA VAL A 136 -4.71 -12.23 6.24
C VAL A 136 -5.45 -12.99 5.15
N GLU A 137 -6.60 -13.60 5.46
CA GLU A 137 -7.46 -14.26 4.47
C GLU A 137 -7.93 -13.28 3.40
N TRP A 138 -8.41 -12.10 3.81
CA TRP A 138 -8.83 -11.06 2.88
C TRP A 138 -7.68 -10.60 1.97
N ILE A 139 -6.45 -10.45 2.51
CA ILE A 139 -5.25 -10.12 1.73
C ILE A 139 -4.94 -11.23 0.70
N GLU A 140 -5.07 -12.51 1.10
CA GLU A 140 -4.84 -13.66 0.22
C GLU A 140 -5.90 -13.74 -0.90
N GLU A 141 -7.18 -13.56 -0.56
CA GLU A 141 -8.29 -13.59 -1.51
C GLU A 141 -8.20 -12.48 -2.55
N ASN A 142 -7.80 -11.28 -2.13
CA ASN A 142 -7.67 -10.12 -3.01
C ASN A 142 -6.28 -10.00 -3.64
N ARG A 143 -5.37 -10.96 -3.38
CA ARG A 143 -4.04 -11.08 -3.98
C ARG A 143 -3.19 -9.82 -3.83
N LEU A 144 -3.25 -9.15 -2.67
CA LEU A 144 -2.34 -8.04 -2.44
C LEU A 144 -0.90 -8.56 -2.49
N GLU A 145 -0.07 -7.94 -3.29
CA GLU A 145 1.32 -8.37 -3.46
C GLU A 145 2.12 -8.23 -2.16
N CYS A 146 1.82 -7.19 -1.38
CA CYS A 146 2.40 -6.97 -0.06
C CYS A 146 1.34 -6.43 0.90
N ALA A 147 1.57 -6.62 2.19
CA ALA A 147 0.87 -5.90 3.23
C ALA A 147 1.79 -5.62 4.40
N THR A 148 1.52 -4.52 5.09
CA THR A 148 2.18 -4.14 6.34
C THR A 148 1.13 -4.08 7.45
N PHE A 149 1.52 -4.56 8.62
CA PHE A 149 0.67 -4.51 9.81
C PHE A 149 1.26 -3.53 10.81
N HIS A 150 0.40 -2.83 11.50
CA HIS A 150 0.75 -1.88 12.53
C HIS A 150 -0.13 -2.14 13.76
N ILE A 151 0.44 -2.01 14.95
CA ILE A 151 -0.35 -1.99 16.18
C ILE A 151 -0.84 -0.56 16.39
N LEU A 152 -2.13 -0.40 16.70
CA LEU A 152 -2.70 0.90 17.03
C LEU A 152 -1.87 1.55 18.13
N THR A 153 -1.32 2.74 17.85
CA THR A 153 -0.44 3.43 18.79
C THR A 153 -1.04 4.78 19.12
N PRO A 154 -1.47 4.98 20.38
CA PRO A 154 -1.98 6.25 20.85
C PRO A 154 -0.81 7.22 21.08
N TYR A 155 -0.49 8.06 20.09
CA TYR A 155 0.62 9.00 20.22
C TYR A 155 0.31 10.14 21.19
N PRO A 156 1.26 10.56 22.03
CA PRO A 156 1.09 11.68 22.95
C PRO A 156 0.58 12.95 22.25
N GLY A 157 -0.34 13.65 22.90
CA GLY A 157 -0.94 14.87 22.37
C GLY A 157 -2.07 14.63 21.35
N THR A 158 -2.41 13.38 21.04
CA THR A 158 -3.58 13.06 20.22
C THR A 158 -4.84 12.83 21.08
N PRO A 159 -6.05 13.06 20.52
CA PRO A 159 -7.29 12.73 21.21
C PRO A 159 -7.36 11.26 21.66
N LEU A 160 -6.87 10.33 20.85
CA LEU A 160 -6.82 8.90 21.17
C LEU A 160 -5.98 8.62 22.42
N PHE A 161 -4.82 9.28 22.54
CA PHE A 161 -3.99 9.14 23.74
C PHE A 161 -4.73 9.62 24.98
N ALA A 162 -5.31 10.82 24.94
CA ALA A 162 -6.06 11.39 26.05
C ALA A 162 -7.26 10.52 26.48
N GLU A 163 -7.97 9.94 25.52
CA GLU A 163 -9.08 9.02 25.79
C GLU A 163 -8.57 7.73 26.49
N MET A 164 -7.52 7.11 25.95
CA MET A 164 -6.97 5.88 26.51
C MET A 164 -6.31 6.10 27.87
N GLU A 165 -5.66 7.24 28.09
CA GLU A 165 -5.09 7.63 29.38
C GLU A 165 -6.20 7.84 30.41
N GLY A 166 -7.22 8.61 30.07
CA GLY A 166 -8.39 8.83 30.94
C GLY A 166 -9.14 7.56 31.30
N ALA A 167 -9.13 6.57 30.41
CA ALA A 167 -9.71 5.24 30.63
C ALA A 167 -8.77 4.27 31.38
N GLY A 168 -7.54 4.69 31.75
CA GLY A 168 -6.55 3.84 32.42
C GLY A 168 -6.04 2.69 31.52
N ARG A 169 -6.06 2.86 30.19
CA ARG A 169 -5.68 1.83 29.24
C ARG A 169 -4.22 1.92 28.77
N ILE A 170 -3.51 3.00 29.05
CA ILE A 170 -2.08 3.12 28.74
C ILE A 170 -1.29 2.21 29.68
N LEU A 171 -0.42 1.36 29.14
CA LEU A 171 0.39 0.41 29.92
C LEU A 171 1.64 1.05 30.48
N HIS A 172 2.32 1.87 29.70
CA HIS A 172 3.55 2.56 30.07
C HIS A 172 3.80 3.75 29.16
N THR A 173 4.72 4.62 29.53
CA THR A 173 5.15 5.82 28.81
C THR A 173 6.60 5.73 28.31
N ASP A 174 7.07 4.51 28.04
CA ASP A 174 8.33 4.34 27.33
C ASP A 174 8.11 4.65 25.85
N TRP A 175 8.48 5.86 25.46
CA TRP A 175 8.25 6.38 24.09
C TRP A 175 9.02 5.61 23.02
N SER A 176 10.06 4.86 23.36
CA SER A 176 10.77 4.01 22.40
C SER A 176 9.92 2.85 21.88
N CYS A 177 8.85 2.49 22.60
CA CYS A 177 7.89 1.46 22.23
C CYS A 177 6.69 2.00 21.43
N TYR A 178 6.60 3.33 21.20
CA TYR A 178 5.48 3.94 20.43
C TYR A 178 5.78 3.96 18.92
N ASP A 179 6.16 2.81 18.38
CA ASP A 179 6.70 2.61 17.03
C ASP A 179 5.78 1.82 16.09
N THR A 180 4.52 1.60 16.51
CA THR A 180 3.53 0.75 15.81
C THR A 180 3.84 -0.75 15.77
N GLY A 181 4.93 -1.18 16.39
CA GLY A 181 5.34 -2.59 16.49
C GLY A 181 5.17 -3.16 17.90
N HIS A 182 4.98 -2.31 18.89
CA HIS A 182 4.82 -2.70 20.30
C HIS A 182 3.42 -2.36 20.83
N VAL A 183 2.92 -3.20 21.74
CA VAL A 183 1.63 -2.96 22.39
C VAL A 183 1.86 -2.08 23.61
N VAL A 184 1.36 -0.85 23.57
CA VAL A 184 1.52 0.16 24.63
C VAL A 184 0.21 0.48 25.37
N PHE A 185 -0.86 -0.24 25.04
CA PHE A 185 -2.19 -0.02 25.63
C PHE A 185 -2.94 -1.35 25.83
N ARG A 186 -4.05 -1.31 26.59
CA ARG A 186 -4.95 -2.45 26.78
C ARG A 186 -6.07 -2.41 25.72
N PRO A 187 -6.12 -3.38 24.78
CA PRO A 187 -7.26 -3.52 23.85
C PRO A 187 -8.56 -3.84 24.61
N ARG A 188 -9.72 -3.65 23.96
CA ARG A 188 -11.02 -3.92 24.62
C ARG A 188 -11.42 -5.39 24.63
N HIS A 189 -11.12 -6.11 23.56
CA HIS A 189 -11.64 -7.47 23.36
C HIS A 189 -10.56 -8.55 23.24
N MET A 190 -9.34 -8.21 23.57
CA MET A 190 -8.21 -9.14 23.65
C MET A 190 -7.18 -8.67 24.68
N SER A 191 -6.28 -9.53 25.11
CA SER A 191 -5.18 -9.10 25.97
C SER A 191 -4.05 -8.43 25.16
N PRO A 192 -3.16 -7.63 25.80
CA PRO A 192 -1.97 -7.10 25.15
C PRO A 192 -1.10 -8.18 24.51
N GLU A 193 -0.97 -9.33 25.17
CA GLU A 193 -0.19 -10.48 24.71
C GLU A 193 -0.82 -11.08 23.45
N GLN A 194 -2.16 -11.26 23.45
CA GLN A 194 -2.90 -11.73 22.25
C GLN A 194 -2.73 -10.79 21.06
N LEU A 195 -2.73 -9.48 21.28
CA LEU A 195 -2.48 -8.52 20.21
C LEU A 195 -1.05 -8.64 19.66
N ALA A 196 -0.04 -8.76 20.55
CA ALA A 196 1.35 -8.91 20.12
C ALA A 196 1.60 -10.23 19.37
N GLU A 197 1.05 -11.34 19.88
CA GLU A 197 1.14 -12.67 19.24
C GLU A 197 0.42 -12.68 17.89
N GLY A 198 -0.78 -12.10 17.82
CA GLY A 198 -1.55 -12.01 16.59
C GLY A 198 -0.88 -11.14 15.52
N TYR A 199 -0.24 -10.04 15.93
CA TYR A 199 0.58 -9.21 15.05
C TYR A 199 1.75 -9.99 14.45
N ALA A 200 2.50 -10.72 15.27
CA ALA A 200 3.61 -11.56 14.83
C ALA A 200 3.10 -12.68 13.88
N TRP A 201 1.99 -13.33 14.26
CA TRP A 201 1.35 -14.37 13.45
C TRP A 201 0.91 -13.85 12.07
N CYS A 202 0.40 -12.62 11.96
CA CYS A 202 0.04 -12.03 10.67
C CYS A 202 1.24 -11.98 9.72
N TYR A 203 2.42 -11.58 10.19
CA TYR A 203 3.63 -11.56 9.38
C TYR A 203 4.12 -12.98 9.02
N GLU A 204 4.13 -13.90 9.98
CA GLU A 204 4.52 -15.29 9.74
C GLU A 204 3.61 -15.94 8.69
N ARG A 205 2.31 -15.74 8.82
CA ARG A 205 1.31 -16.30 7.92
C ARG A 205 1.39 -15.66 6.54
N LEU A 206 1.48 -14.33 6.44
CA LEU A 206 1.57 -13.59 5.19
C LEU A 206 2.77 -14.00 4.34
N PHE A 207 3.92 -14.22 4.99
CA PHE A 207 5.15 -14.63 4.32
C PHE A 207 5.38 -16.15 4.34
N SER A 208 4.37 -16.96 4.67
CA SER A 208 4.42 -18.40 4.44
C SER A 208 4.48 -18.72 2.95
N HIS A 209 5.08 -19.87 2.59
CA HIS A 209 5.15 -20.30 1.19
C HIS A 209 3.76 -20.42 0.56
N ALA A 210 2.80 -20.93 1.32
CA ALA A 210 1.41 -21.09 0.87
C ALA A 210 0.76 -19.73 0.56
N SER A 211 0.90 -18.75 1.46
CA SER A 211 0.34 -17.40 1.29
C SER A 211 1.00 -16.66 0.11
N ILE A 212 2.32 -16.70 0.01
CA ILE A 212 3.04 -16.11 -1.14
C ILE A 212 2.48 -16.69 -2.45
N TRP A 213 2.32 -18.01 -2.53
CA TRP A 213 1.81 -18.65 -3.74
C TRP A 213 0.35 -18.30 -4.04
N ARG A 214 -0.51 -18.19 -3.03
CA ARG A 214 -1.92 -17.77 -3.20
C ARG A 214 -2.06 -16.35 -3.73
N ARG A 215 -1.23 -15.43 -3.27
CA ARG A 215 -1.26 -14.00 -3.63
C ARG A 215 -0.56 -13.68 -4.95
N ARG A 216 -0.01 -14.68 -5.65
CA ARG A 216 0.67 -14.42 -6.92
C ARG A 216 -0.21 -13.66 -7.90
N PRO A 217 0.37 -12.70 -8.66
CA PRO A 217 -0.35 -11.96 -9.68
C PRO A 217 -1.07 -12.86 -10.69
N ALA A 218 -2.20 -12.40 -11.20
CA ALA A 218 -2.93 -13.13 -12.25
C ALA A 218 -2.16 -13.15 -13.59
N ASP A 219 -1.45 -12.06 -13.92
CA ASP A 219 -0.52 -12.04 -15.06
C ASP A 219 0.72 -12.88 -14.74
N TRP A 220 0.82 -14.07 -15.36
CA TRP A 220 1.94 -14.99 -15.16
C TRP A 220 3.31 -14.37 -15.43
N ARG A 221 3.37 -13.32 -16.28
CA ARG A 221 4.59 -12.55 -16.55
C ARG A 221 5.07 -11.74 -15.34
N ALA A 222 4.17 -11.40 -14.41
CA ALA A 222 4.50 -10.72 -13.17
C ALA A 222 4.98 -11.69 -12.07
N VAL A 223 4.61 -12.97 -12.17
CA VAL A 223 4.88 -13.98 -11.14
C VAL A 223 6.36 -14.12 -10.79
N PRO A 224 7.32 -14.20 -11.73
CA PRO A 224 8.73 -14.33 -11.37
C PRO A 224 9.26 -13.16 -10.55
N ALA A 225 8.94 -11.91 -10.93
CA ALA A 225 9.35 -10.73 -10.17
C ALA A 225 8.73 -10.71 -8.78
N TYR A 226 7.43 -11.01 -8.70
CA TYR A 226 6.70 -11.09 -7.44
C TYR A 226 7.30 -12.15 -6.50
N LEU A 227 7.56 -13.37 -6.99
CA LEU A 227 8.15 -14.44 -6.19
C LEU A 227 9.55 -14.06 -5.72
N LEU A 228 10.38 -13.54 -6.62
CA LEU A 228 11.72 -13.09 -6.27
C LEU A 228 11.67 -12.05 -5.15
N MET A 229 10.86 -11.01 -5.28
CA MET A 229 10.70 -9.97 -4.26
C MET A 229 10.16 -10.52 -2.94
N SER A 230 9.12 -11.37 -3.00
CA SER A 230 8.52 -11.95 -1.79
C SER A 230 9.50 -12.84 -1.03
N TYR A 231 10.30 -13.65 -1.73
CA TYR A 231 11.28 -14.53 -1.09
C TYR A 231 12.53 -13.79 -0.64
N LEU A 232 12.97 -12.78 -1.36
CA LEU A 232 14.05 -11.90 -0.92
C LEU A 232 13.63 -11.15 0.35
N TYR A 233 12.46 -10.57 0.38
CA TYR A 233 11.96 -9.87 1.56
C TYR A 233 11.83 -10.80 2.78
N LYS A 234 11.30 -12.02 2.59
CA LYS A 234 11.11 -13.00 3.66
C LYS A 234 12.42 -13.46 4.32
N ARG A 235 13.49 -13.64 3.55
CA ARG A 235 14.69 -14.34 4.02
C ARG A 235 15.90 -13.44 4.23
N SER A 236 15.80 -12.15 4.02
CA SER A 236 16.99 -11.40 3.67
C SER A 236 17.39 -10.28 4.62
N ASN A 237 16.84 -10.19 5.84
CA ASN A 237 17.30 -9.14 6.76
C ASN A 237 18.84 -9.15 6.93
N GLY A 238 19.45 -10.32 7.09
CA GLY A 238 20.90 -10.43 7.17
C GLY A 238 21.60 -10.10 5.84
N LEU A 239 21.09 -10.58 4.71
CA LEU A 239 21.61 -10.27 3.39
C LEU A 239 21.48 -8.78 3.05
N TRP A 240 20.32 -8.18 3.37
CA TRP A 240 20.09 -6.76 3.18
C TRP A 240 21.04 -5.90 4.01
N HIS A 241 21.22 -6.23 5.29
CA HIS A 241 22.16 -5.54 6.14
C HIS A 241 23.57 -5.58 5.54
N TRP A 242 23.98 -6.74 5.05
CA TRP A 242 25.29 -6.91 4.38
C TRP A 242 25.38 -6.09 3.08
N LEU A 243 24.38 -6.18 2.18
CA LEU A 243 24.34 -5.42 0.92
C LEU A 243 24.36 -3.91 1.16
N ILE A 244 23.63 -3.42 2.15
CA ILE A 244 23.62 -2.00 2.52
C ILE A 244 24.98 -1.60 3.08
N HIS A 245 25.53 -2.39 4.01
CA HIS A 245 26.83 -2.11 4.63
C HIS A 245 27.97 -1.97 3.60
N TYR A 246 27.97 -2.81 2.58
CA TYR A 246 28.98 -2.78 1.52
C TYR A 246 28.57 -1.95 0.30
N ASN A 247 27.50 -1.22 0.36
CA ASN A 247 26.99 -0.37 -0.74
C ASN A 247 26.75 -1.14 -2.06
N LEU A 248 26.35 -2.39 -1.98
CA LEU A 248 26.12 -3.29 -3.13
C LEU A 248 24.66 -3.36 -3.56
N THR A 249 23.78 -2.59 -2.92
CA THR A 249 22.34 -2.62 -3.20
C THR A 249 22.01 -2.26 -4.64
N ALA A 250 22.62 -1.24 -5.19
CA ALA A 250 22.39 -0.82 -6.58
C ALA A 250 22.80 -1.90 -7.57
N ALA A 251 23.97 -2.53 -7.37
CA ALA A 251 24.45 -3.62 -8.23
C ALA A 251 23.55 -4.87 -8.14
N ALA A 252 23.05 -5.19 -6.95
CA ALA A 252 22.16 -6.34 -6.74
C ALA A 252 20.77 -6.13 -7.33
N TRP A 253 20.23 -4.90 -7.25
CA TRP A 253 18.87 -4.58 -7.70
C TRP A 253 18.78 -4.08 -9.14
N GLY A 254 19.82 -3.45 -9.67
CA GLY A 254 19.82 -2.85 -11.00
C GLY A 254 19.22 -3.75 -12.07
N PRO A 255 19.67 -5.02 -12.23
CA PRO A 255 19.13 -5.94 -13.23
C PRO A 255 17.62 -6.23 -13.05
N LEU A 256 17.15 -6.34 -11.80
CA LEU A 256 15.74 -6.59 -11.50
C LEU A 256 14.88 -5.36 -11.78
N VAL A 257 15.36 -4.19 -11.43
CA VAL A 257 14.69 -2.90 -11.71
C VAL A 257 14.58 -2.69 -13.21
N ASP A 258 15.65 -2.89 -13.97
CA ASP A 258 15.65 -2.79 -15.44
C ASP A 258 14.69 -3.79 -16.09
N TRP A 259 14.67 -5.03 -15.62
CA TRP A 259 13.73 -6.01 -16.12
C TRP A 259 12.28 -5.62 -15.81
N THR A 260 11.99 -5.15 -14.61
CA THR A 260 10.66 -4.66 -14.20
C THR A 260 10.24 -3.47 -15.06
N ARG A 261 11.16 -2.51 -15.28
CA ARG A 261 10.94 -1.35 -16.15
C ARG A 261 10.59 -1.78 -17.58
N ARG A 262 11.40 -2.62 -18.21
CA ARG A 262 11.15 -3.12 -19.59
C ARG A 262 9.79 -3.81 -19.70
N ARG A 263 9.45 -4.63 -18.72
CA ARG A 263 8.15 -5.31 -18.65
C ARG A 263 7.00 -4.30 -18.53
N HIS A 264 7.15 -3.31 -17.67
CA HIS A 264 6.14 -2.27 -17.48
C HIS A 264 5.96 -1.41 -18.75
N LEU A 265 7.02 -1.04 -19.43
CA LEU A 265 6.95 -0.34 -20.70
C LEU A 265 6.20 -1.15 -21.78
N ALA A 266 6.42 -2.45 -21.85
CA ALA A 266 5.66 -3.34 -22.74
C ALA A 266 4.18 -3.43 -22.33
N PHE A 267 3.87 -3.42 -21.04
CA PHE A 267 2.51 -3.36 -20.54
C PHE A 267 1.83 -2.03 -20.90
N ARG A 268 2.50 -0.89 -20.70
CA ARG A 268 1.99 0.44 -21.04
C ARG A 268 1.60 0.56 -22.52
N ARG A 269 2.43 0.03 -23.44
CA ARG A 269 2.13 0.02 -24.88
C ARG A 269 0.81 -0.71 -25.17
N ARG A 270 0.59 -1.86 -24.52
CA ARG A 270 -0.67 -2.63 -24.65
C ARG A 270 -1.84 -1.90 -23.98
N LEU A 271 -1.62 -1.29 -22.83
CA LEU A 271 -2.64 -0.54 -22.11
C LEU A 271 -3.09 0.68 -22.95
N ALA A 272 -2.15 1.40 -23.57
CA ALA A 272 -2.45 2.54 -24.43
C ALA A 272 -3.29 2.17 -25.67
N GLN A 273 -3.13 0.93 -26.17
CA GLN A 273 -3.89 0.42 -27.33
C GLN A 273 -5.30 -0.09 -26.98
N ARG A 274 -5.57 -0.36 -25.69
CA ARG A 274 -6.91 -0.74 -25.24
C ARG A 274 -7.79 0.52 -25.23
N GLU A 275 -8.84 0.53 -26.03
CA GLU A 275 -9.85 1.58 -25.97
C GLU A 275 -10.47 1.67 -24.54
N PRO A 276 -11.02 2.81 -24.15
CA PRO A 276 -11.60 3.02 -22.80
C PRO A 276 -12.90 2.24 -22.55
N GLU A 277 -13.26 1.27 -23.36
CA GLU A 277 -14.48 0.44 -23.24
C GLU A 277 -14.73 -0.20 -21.87
N VAL A 278 -13.69 -0.28 -21.02
CA VAL A 278 -13.84 -0.87 -19.68
C VAL A 278 -14.48 0.10 -18.69
N THR A 279 -14.50 1.41 -18.99
CA THR A 279 -15.04 2.43 -18.08
C THR A 279 -16.57 2.43 -18.07
N GLU A 280 -17.22 2.10 -19.16
CA GLU A 280 -18.69 2.04 -19.23
C GLU A 280 -19.26 0.80 -18.52
N ARG A 281 -18.58 -0.33 -18.53
CA ARG A 281 -19.03 -1.54 -17.81
C ARG A 281 -18.92 -1.37 -16.28
N ALA A 282 -17.95 -0.62 -15.81
CA ALA A 282 -17.84 -0.30 -14.38
C ALA A 282 -18.91 0.73 -13.95
N ALA A 283 -19.28 1.67 -14.83
CA ALA A 283 -20.34 2.64 -14.57
C ALA A 283 -21.75 2.01 -14.64
N ALA A 284 -21.97 1.05 -15.51
CA ALA A 284 -23.26 0.38 -15.66
C ALA A 284 -23.63 -0.53 -14.47
N VAL A 285 -22.65 -0.95 -13.66
CA VAL A 285 -22.89 -1.72 -12.43
C VAL A 285 -23.29 -0.81 -11.25
N VAL A 286 -23.17 0.51 -11.40
CA VAL A 286 -23.46 1.51 -10.34
C VAL A 286 -24.84 2.15 -10.50
N ALA A 287 -25.62 1.82 -11.53
CA ALA A 287 -27.00 2.31 -11.64
C ALA A 287 -27.87 1.64 -10.55
N PRO A 288 -28.40 2.38 -9.56
CA PRO A 288 -29.37 1.81 -8.64
C PRO A 288 -30.62 1.47 -9.46
N GLY A 289 -31.08 0.23 -9.32
CA GLY A 289 -32.37 -0.19 -9.84
C GLY A 289 -33.45 0.74 -9.28
N VAL A 290 -34.25 1.28 -10.17
CA VAL A 290 -35.48 2.05 -9.91
C VAL A 290 -36.52 1.13 -9.28
#